data_8473a023d0ec665f428133fd8a1873ec
#
_entry.id   8473a023d0ec665f428133fd8a1873ec
#
_cell.length_a   1.000
_cell.length_b   1.000
_cell.length_c   1.000
_cell.angle_alpha   90.00
_cell.angle_beta   90.00
_cell.angle_gamma   90.00
#
_symmetry.space_group_name_H-M   'P 1'
#
loop_
_entity.id
_entity.type
_entity.pdbx_description
1 polymer ?
#
loop_
_entity_poly.entity_id
_entity_poly.type
_entity_poly.pdbx_seq_one_letter_code
_entity_poly.pdbx_strand_id
1 'polypeptide(L)'
;MCATSNSKVRRPFVSLARSNAPYTDELHEAACRVIDSGRYLHGPETEAFESELAAFCGVSCGIGVSNGLDALRLIVRAAIELGRLNPGDEVIYPANTYIASVLPLTEFGLIPVGIDPDPVTFNLDMTSLPALITERTRAVMAVHLYGNPCWDYEAARMLAERGIMIIEDNAQAIGARAATPGLGGSHFTGGLGHAAAHSFYPTKNLGAIGDAGAVTTDDHKLV
;
A
#
# COMPACT_ATOMS: atom_id res chain seq x y z
N MET A 1 16.48 -39.61 -40.43
CA MET A 1 16.06 -39.76 -39.02
C MET A 1 15.89 -38.35 -38.46
N CYS A 2 14.66 -37.94 -38.32
CA CYS A 2 14.34 -36.60 -37.82
C CYS A 2 14.29 -36.66 -36.29
N ALA A 3 15.24 -35.99 -35.63
CA ALA A 3 15.24 -35.91 -34.17
C ALA A 3 14.10 -34.98 -33.73
N THR A 4 13.06 -35.56 -33.15
CA THR A 4 12.01 -34.81 -32.47
C THR A 4 12.59 -34.18 -31.21
N SER A 5 12.85 -32.89 -31.28
CA SER A 5 13.22 -32.11 -30.11
C SER A 5 12.02 -32.06 -29.14
N ASN A 6 12.15 -32.80 -28.08
CA ASN A 6 11.20 -32.78 -26.97
C ASN A 6 11.40 -31.45 -26.22
N SER A 7 10.85 -30.35 -26.74
CA SER A 7 10.87 -29.07 -26.06
C SER A 7 10.00 -29.20 -24.80
N LYS A 8 10.67 -29.35 -23.63
CA LYS A 8 9.99 -29.26 -22.35
C LYS A 8 9.29 -27.90 -22.30
N VAL A 9 7.97 -27.91 -22.35
CA VAL A 9 7.15 -26.71 -22.17
C VAL A 9 7.46 -26.17 -20.79
N ARG A 10 8.28 -25.11 -20.69
CA ARG A 10 8.51 -24.41 -19.45
C ARG A 10 7.27 -23.61 -19.11
N ARG A 11 6.58 -23.98 -18.03
CA ARG A 11 5.47 -23.18 -17.48
C ARG A 11 6.06 -22.11 -16.58
N PRO A 12 5.88 -20.81 -16.87
CA PRO A 12 6.31 -19.76 -15.98
C PRO A 12 5.49 -19.81 -14.66
N PHE A 13 6.12 -19.41 -13.55
CA PHE A 13 5.43 -19.29 -12.26
C PHE A 13 4.32 -18.23 -12.32
N VAL A 14 4.60 -17.08 -12.95
CA VAL A 14 3.65 -16.01 -13.24
C VAL A 14 3.72 -15.67 -14.73
N SER A 15 2.59 -15.39 -15.36
CA SER A 15 2.50 -14.93 -16.74
C SER A 15 1.57 -13.72 -16.82
N LEU A 16 2.14 -12.52 -16.82
CA LEU A 16 1.39 -11.27 -16.97
C LEU A 16 0.60 -11.23 -18.28
N ALA A 17 1.17 -11.77 -19.36
CA ALA A 17 0.45 -11.87 -20.64
C ALA A 17 -0.86 -12.66 -20.51
N ARG A 18 -0.87 -13.72 -19.71
CA ARG A 18 -2.10 -14.50 -19.46
C ARG A 18 -3.06 -13.80 -18.54
N SER A 19 -2.54 -13.10 -17.51
CA SER A 19 -3.36 -12.33 -16.58
C SER A 19 -4.07 -11.17 -17.28
N ASN A 20 -3.37 -10.50 -18.19
CA ASN A 20 -3.87 -9.33 -18.90
C ASN A 20 -4.66 -9.68 -20.17
N ALA A 21 -4.60 -10.94 -20.65
CA ALA A 21 -5.26 -11.34 -21.89
C ALA A 21 -6.77 -10.97 -21.98
N PRO A 22 -7.57 -11.06 -20.91
CA PRO A 22 -8.98 -10.65 -20.95
C PRO A 22 -9.19 -9.14 -21.17
N TYR A 23 -8.20 -8.32 -20.88
CA TYR A 23 -8.25 -6.85 -20.90
C TYR A 23 -7.38 -6.24 -22.00
N THR A 24 -6.86 -7.04 -22.93
CA THR A 24 -5.86 -6.62 -23.91
C THR A 24 -6.34 -5.44 -24.75
N ASP A 25 -7.57 -5.50 -25.26
CA ASP A 25 -8.11 -4.45 -26.13
C ASP A 25 -8.30 -3.13 -25.36
N GLU A 26 -8.86 -3.20 -24.15
CA GLU A 26 -9.04 -2.04 -23.26
C GLU A 26 -7.72 -1.40 -22.87
N LEU A 27 -6.70 -2.22 -22.59
CA LEU A 27 -5.34 -1.76 -22.27
C LEU A 27 -4.68 -1.06 -23.48
N HIS A 28 -4.87 -1.60 -24.68
CA HIS A 28 -4.37 -0.97 -25.92
C HIS A 28 -5.07 0.36 -26.16
N GLU A 29 -6.40 0.43 -26.02
CA GLU A 29 -7.15 1.66 -26.18
C GLU A 29 -6.71 2.74 -25.19
N ALA A 30 -6.54 2.38 -23.90
CA ALA A 30 -6.07 3.30 -22.87
C ALA A 30 -4.65 3.82 -23.17
N ALA A 31 -3.74 2.93 -23.58
CA ALA A 31 -2.39 3.32 -23.97
C ALA A 31 -2.38 4.26 -25.19
N CYS A 32 -3.19 3.97 -26.22
CA CYS A 32 -3.33 4.82 -27.41
C CYS A 32 -3.87 6.20 -27.04
N ARG A 33 -4.91 6.29 -26.18
CA ARG A 33 -5.42 7.59 -25.71
C ARG A 33 -4.32 8.45 -25.08
N VAL A 34 -3.46 7.87 -24.24
CA VAL A 34 -2.35 8.59 -23.62
C VAL A 34 -1.33 9.04 -24.67
N ILE A 35 -0.94 8.13 -25.59
CA ILE A 35 0.04 8.44 -26.66
C ILE A 35 -0.49 9.56 -27.55
N ASP A 36 -1.72 9.45 -28.02
CA ASP A 36 -2.35 10.41 -28.93
C ASP A 36 -2.57 11.78 -28.29
N SER A 37 -2.80 11.81 -26.98
CA SER A 37 -2.98 13.06 -26.21
C SER A 37 -1.69 13.89 -26.12
N GLY A 38 -0.52 13.27 -26.20
CA GLY A 38 0.77 13.90 -25.91
C GLY A 38 0.97 14.37 -24.46
N ARG A 39 0.00 14.11 -23.58
CA ARG A 39 0.04 14.49 -22.13
C ARG A 39 0.42 13.26 -21.31
N TYR A 40 1.71 13.03 -21.15
CA TYR A 40 2.27 11.84 -20.48
C TYR A 40 2.44 12.00 -18.97
N LEU A 41 2.43 13.23 -18.45
CA LEU A 41 2.54 13.55 -17.03
C LEU A 41 1.33 14.38 -16.60
N HIS A 42 0.73 14.02 -15.47
CA HIS A 42 -0.45 14.72 -14.92
C HIS A 42 -1.55 14.97 -15.98
N GLY A 43 -1.82 13.92 -16.77
CA GLY A 43 -2.83 13.97 -17.82
C GLY A 43 -4.18 13.46 -17.33
N PRO A 44 -5.23 13.51 -18.20
CA PRO A 44 -6.58 13.11 -17.82
C PRO A 44 -6.70 11.69 -17.27
N GLU A 45 -5.92 10.73 -17.77
CA GLU A 45 -5.94 9.34 -17.28
C GLU A 45 -5.36 9.25 -15.85
N THR A 46 -4.35 10.09 -15.51
CA THR A 46 -3.83 10.16 -14.14
C THR A 46 -4.85 10.79 -13.20
N GLU A 47 -5.45 11.92 -13.59
CA GLU A 47 -6.48 12.61 -12.81
C GLU A 47 -7.69 11.69 -12.54
N ALA A 48 -8.13 10.95 -13.56
CA ALA A 48 -9.22 9.98 -13.43
C ALA A 48 -8.84 8.84 -12.47
N PHE A 49 -7.65 8.27 -12.64
CA PHE A 49 -7.15 7.20 -11.77
C PHE A 49 -7.08 7.63 -10.30
N GLU A 50 -6.53 8.82 -10.01
CA GLU A 50 -6.41 9.36 -8.65
C GLU A 50 -7.79 9.53 -8.00
N SER A 51 -8.75 10.08 -8.75
CA SER A 51 -10.13 10.25 -8.31
C SER A 51 -10.85 8.92 -8.06
N GLU A 52 -10.71 7.97 -8.99
CA GLU A 52 -11.34 6.65 -8.90
C GLU A 52 -10.74 5.83 -7.75
N LEU A 53 -9.41 5.89 -7.55
CA LEU A 53 -8.73 5.22 -6.45
C LEU A 53 -9.18 5.76 -5.10
N ALA A 54 -9.23 7.09 -4.94
CA ALA A 54 -9.72 7.73 -3.73
C ALA A 54 -11.16 7.29 -3.42
N ALA A 55 -12.04 7.37 -4.41
CA ALA A 55 -13.43 6.93 -4.26
C ALA A 55 -13.55 5.44 -3.92
N PHE A 56 -12.72 4.58 -4.54
CA PHE A 56 -12.68 3.15 -4.28
C PHE A 56 -12.24 2.83 -2.83
N CYS A 57 -11.22 3.51 -2.33
CA CYS A 57 -10.75 3.36 -0.95
C CYS A 57 -11.66 4.05 0.07
N GLY A 58 -12.58 4.92 -0.39
CA GLY A 58 -13.50 5.66 0.47
C GLY A 58 -12.85 6.84 1.19
N VAL A 59 -11.85 7.47 0.54
CA VAL A 59 -11.12 8.64 1.05
C VAL A 59 -11.24 9.82 0.07
N SER A 60 -10.82 11.00 0.50
CA SER A 60 -10.95 12.24 -0.27
C SER A 60 -9.82 12.48 -1.27
N CYS A 61 -8.63 11.90 -1.05
CA CYS A 61 -7.46 12.17 -1.87
C CYS A 61 -6.76 10.89 -2.31
N GLY A 62 -6.40 10.83 -3.61
CA GLY A 62 -5.51 9.86 -4.21
C GLY A 62 -4.43 10.60 -5.01
N ILE A 63 -3.17 10.17 -4.91
CA ILE A 63 -2.03 10.80 -5.57
C ILE A 63 -1.18 9.74 -6.21
N GLY A 64 -1.05 9.79 -7.55
CA GLY A 64 -0.18 8.91 -8.31
C GLY A 64 1.30 9.21 -8.07
N VAL A 65 2.08 8.16 -7.84
CA VAL A 65 3.53 8.23 -7.62
C VAL A 65 4.25 7.14 -8.39
N SER A 66 5.58 7.16 -8.42
CA SER A 66 6.39 6.26 -9.22
C SER A 66 6.28 4.78 -8.81
N ASN A 67 6.13 4.47 -7.52
CA ASN A 67 6.02 3.11 -6.99
C ASN A 67 5.59 3.12 -5.52
N GLY A 68 5.37 1.93 -4.94
CA GLY A 68 4.93 1.80 -3.56
C GLY A 68 5.97 2.25 -2.52
N LEU A 69 7.26 2.11 -2.81
CA LEU A 69 8.31 2.59 -1.90
C LEU A 69 8.31 4.12 -1.84
N ASP A 70 8.18 4.79 -2.99
CA ASP A 70 8.10 6.25 -3.02
C ASP A 70 6.81 6.76 -2.38
N ALA A 71 5.69 6.00 -2.48
CA ALA A 71 4.48 6.29 -1.72
C ALA A 71 4.76 6.32 -0.21
N LEU A 72 5.42 5.30 0.33
CA LEU A 72 5.81 5.24 1.75
C LEU A 72 6.79 6.37 2.13
N ARG A 73 7.78 6.67 1.26
CA ARG A 73 8.71 7.79 1.46
C ARG A 73 7.99 9.13 1.59
N LEU A 74 7.05 9.38 0.69
CA LEU A 74 6.28 10.62 0.68
C LEU A 74 5.40 10.74 1.91
N ILE A 75 4.72 9.68 2.35
CA ILE A 75 3.92 9.68 3.57
C ILE A 75 4.79 10.01 4.79
N VAL A 76 5.93 9.31 4.95
CA VAL A 76 6.84 9.53 6.08
C VAL A 76 7.43 10.94 6.02
N ARG A 77 7.86 11.41 4.84
CA ARG A 77 8.41 12.75 4.67
C ARG A 77 7.38 13.83 4.98
N ALA A 78 6.16 13.72 4.47
CA ALA A 78 5.08 14.65 4.75
C ALA A 78 4.73 14.68 6.24
N ALA A 79 4.69 13.51 6.90
CA ALA A 79 4.46 13.44 8.35
C ALA A 79 5.55 14.16 9.16
N ILE A 80 6.81 14.11 8.71
CA ILE A 80 7.92 14.85 9.33
C ILE A 80 7.77 16.35 9.10
N GLU A 81 7.50 16.78 7.88
CA GLU A 81 7.30 18.21 7.57
C GLU A 81 6.12 18.82 8.34
N LEU A 82 5.11 18.03 8.63
CA LEU A 82 3.96 18.42 9.45
C LEU A 82 4.23 18.35 10.97
N GLY A 83 5.43 17.91 11.39
CA GLY A 83 5.80 17.76 12.80
C GLY A 83 5.07 16.63 13.52
N ARG A 84 4.51 15.65 12.78
CA ARG A 84 3.86 14.46 13.36
C ARG A 84 4.85 13.35 13.68
N LEU A 85 5.95 13.28 12.92
CA LEU A 85 7.09 12.42 13.15
C LEU A 85 8.36 13.25 13.20
N ASN A 86 9.34 12.80 13.99
CA ASN A 86 10.65 13.42 14.09
C ASN A 86 11.74 12.35 14.06
N PRO A 87 12.93 12.64 13.56
CA PRO A 87 14.07 11.72 13.69
C PRO A 87 14.24 11.26 15.16
N GLY A 88 14.40 9.96 15.36
CA GLY A 88 14.45 9.34 16.68
C GLY A 88 13.12 8.81 17.21
N ASP A 89 11.99 9.13 16.57
CA ASP A 89 10.70 8.52 16.90
C ASP A 89 10.66 7.05 16.47
N GLU A 90 9.99 6.23 17.26
CA GLU A 90 9.81 4.81 17.00
C GLU A 90 8.59 4.56 16.12
N VAL A 91 8.76 3.66 15.14
CA VAL A 91 7.69 3.16 14.27
C VAL A 91 7.62 1.64 14.39
N ILE A 92 6.52 1.14 14.91
CA ILE A 92 6.26 -0.30 15.01
C ILE A 92 5.86 -0.86 13.65
N TYR A 93 6.41 -2.02 13.27
CA TYR A 93 6.09 -2.70 12.01
C TYR A 93 6.20 -4.23 12.15
N PRO A 94 5.52 -5.05 11.32
CA PRO A 94 5.68 -6.50 11.32
C PRO A 94 7.04 -6.91 10.74
N ALA A 95 7.84 -7.67 11.48
CA ALA A 95 9.23 -8.00 11.12
C ALA A 95 9.38 -8.86 9.84
N ASN A 96 8.30 -9.50 9.40
CA ASN A 96 8.25 -10.31 8.16
C ASN A 96 7.83 -9.53 6.92
N THR A 97 7.69 -8.20 7.00
CA THR A 97 7.30 -7.37 5.86
C THR A 97 8.37 -7.34 4.77
N TYR A 98 7.97 -6.87 3.58
CA TYR A 98 8.94 -6.55 2.53
C TYR A 98 9.76 -5.31 2.94
N ILE A 99 11.05 -5.31 2.57
CA ILE A 99 12.00 -4.26 3.01
C ILE A 99 11.54 -2.83 2.70
N ALA A 100 10.68 -2.63 1.68
CA ALA A 100 10.16 -1.31 1.33
C ALA A 100 9.39 -0.63 2.47
N SER A 101 8.73 -1.38 3.35
CA SER A 101 8.05 -0.80 4.52
C SER A 101 9.03 -0.19 5.54
N VAL A 102 10.30 -0.64 5.55
CA VAL A 102 11.30 -0.25 6.55
C VAL A 102 12.26 0.82 6.02
N LEU A 103 12.58 0.78 4.73
CA LEU A 103 13.56 1.70 4.14
C LEU A 103 13.27 3.17 4.43
N PRO A 104 12.04 3.71 4.25
CA PRO A 104 11.74 5.10 4.55
C PRO A 104 11.96 5.47 6.01
N LEU A 105 11.73 4.52 6.93
CA LEU A 105 11.93 4.76 8.35
C LEU A 105 13.40 5.06 8.65
N THR A 106 14.30 4.23 8.15
CA THR A 106 15.75 4.42 8.33
C THR A 106 16.29 5.59 7.53
N GLU A 107 15.81 5.82 6.30
CA GLU A 107 16.22 6.94 5.45
C GLU A 107 15.95 8.30 6.10
N PHE A 108 14.85 8.43 6.82
CA PHE A 108 14.46 9.67 7.50
C PHE A 108 14.82 9.72 8.99
N GLY A 109 15.65 8.78 9.46
CA GLY A 109 16.18 8.79 10.83
C GLY A 109 15.19 8.36 11.90
N LEU A 110 14.08 7.71 11.53
CA LEU A 110 13.16 7.07 12.46
C LEU A 110 13.78 5.75 12.96
N ILE A 111 13.29 5.26 14.09
CA ILE A 111 13.71 4.00 14.69
C ILE A 111 12.69 2.91 14.37
N PRO A 112 12.98 1.98 13.45
CA PRO A 112 12.08 0.89 13.15
C PRO A 112 12.08 -0.14 14.29
N VAL A 113 10.88 -0.44 14.83
CA VAL A 113 10.68 -1.44 15.89
C VAL A 113 9.93 -2.64 15.28
N GLY A 114 10.70 -3.67 14.92
CA GLY A 114 10.16 -4.89 14.32
C GLY A 114 9.52 -5.80 15.38
N ILE A 115 8.27 -6.19 15.13
CA ILE A 115 7.51 -7.10 15.99
C ILE A 115 7.26 -8.40 15.22
N ASP A 116 7.42 -9.53 15.92
CA ASP A 116 7.11 -10.83 15.34
C ASP A 116 5.62 -10.89 14.93
N PRO A 117 5.31 -11.38 13.73
CA PRO A 117 3.94 -11.50 13.28
C PRO A 117 3.20 -12.62 14.01
N ASP A 118 1.89 -12.53 14.03
CA ASP A 118 1.04 -13.65 14.41
C ASP A 118 1.28 -14.85 13.47
N PRO A 119 1.56 -16.05 14.00
CA PRO A 119 1.96 -17.19 13.19
C PRO A 119 0.83 -17.78 12.31
N VAL A 120 -0.42 -17.37 12.52
CA VAL A 120 -1.57 -17.84 11.76
C VAL A 120 -1.92 -16.87 10.64
N THR A 121 -1.96 -15.57 10.95
CA THR A 121 -2.35 -14.53 10.00
C THR A 121 -1.19 -13.94 9.24
N PHE A 122 0.05 -14.08 9.75
CA PHE A 122 1.28 -13.45 9.28
C PHE A 122 1.26 -11.91 9.34
N ASN A 123 0.25 -11.32 9.96
CA ASN A 123 0.16 -9.88 10.18
C ASN A 123 0.65 -9.50 11.58
N LEU A 124 0.91 -8.21 11.78
CA LEU A 124 1.07 -7.64 13.11
C LEU A 124 -0.24 -7.82 13.89
N ASP A 125 -0.16 -8.41 15.07
CA ASP A 125 -1.29 -8.45 16.00
C ASP A 125 -1.48 -7.06 16.62
N MET A 126 -2.43 -6.30 16.08
CA MET A 126 -2.72 -4.95 16.56
C MET A 126 -3.27 -4.95 18.01
N THR A 127 -3.83 -6.05 18.49
CA THR A 127 -4.33 -6.15 19.87
C THR A 127 -3.21 -6.22 20.90
N SER A 128 -2.00 -6.60 20.47
CA SER A 128 -0.79 -6.64 21.30
C SER A 128 -0.11 -5.27 21.47
N LEU A 129 -0.43 -4.28 20.62
CA LEU A 129 0.21 -2.97 20.58
C LEU A 129 0.24 -2.23 21.93
N PRO A 130 -0.80 -2.28 22.81
CA PRO A 130 -0.76 -1.57 24.08
C PRO A 130 0.45 -1.91 24.96
N ALA A 131 0.96 -3.16 24.86
CA ALA A 131 2.13 -3.62 25.60
C ALA A 131 3.46 -3.27 24.94
N LEU A 132 3.45 -2.87 23.66
CA LEU A 132 4.63 -2.61 22.85
C LEU A 132 4.93 -1.13 22.66
N ILE A 133 3.95 -0.27 22.88
CA ILE A 133 4.06 1.19 22.75
C ILE A 133 4.94 1.74 23.88
N THR A 134 5.92 2.55 23.50
CA THR A 134 6.78 3.34 24.39
C THR A 134 6.43 4.83 24.31
N GLU A 135 7.09 5.65 25.15
CA GLU A 135 6.98 7.11 25.07
C GLU A 135 7.51 7.69 23.74
N ARG A 136 8.31 6.94 23.00
CA ARG A 136 8.87 7.34 21.69
C ARG A 136 8.05 6.85 20.51
N THR A 137 7.13 5.93 20.71
CA THR A 137 6.30 5.40 19.62
C THR A 137 5.38 6.51 19.08
N ARG A 138 5.50 6.82 17.78
CA ARG A 138 4.71 7.84 17.08
C ARG A 138 3.94 7.31 15.89
N ALA A 139 4.31 6.14 15.37
CA ALA A 139 3.56 5.52 14.29
C ALA A 139 3.55 4.00 14.38
N VAL A 140 2.57 3.42 13.70
CA VAL A 140 2.47 1.99 13.40
C VAL A 140 2.33 1.84 11.89
N MET A 141 3.15 0.98 11.29
CA MET A 141 3.05 0.54 9.91
C MET A 141 2.17 -0.71 9.85
N ALA A 142 0.92 -0.55 9.47
CA ALA A 142 -0.01 -1.65 9.28
C ALA A 142 0.18 -2.23 7.87
N VAL A 143 0.86 -3.37 7.77
CA VAL A 143 1.10 -4.03 6.48
C VAL A 143 0.01 -5.07 6.25
N HIS A 144 -0.76 -4.93 5.18
CA HIS A 144 -1.80 -5.86 4.78
C HIS A 144 -1.21 -6.99 3.93
N LEU A 145 -0.43 -7.86 4.59
CA LEU A 145 0.39 -8.86 3.92
C LEU A 145 -0.48 -9.88 3.17
N TYR A 146 -0.13 -10.15 1.92
CA TYR A 146 -0.84 -11.09 1.03
C TYR A 146 -2.32 -10.79 0.83
N GLY A 147 -2.75 -9.54 1.04
CA GLY A 147 -4.15 -9.13 0.93
C GLY A 147 -5.00 -9.45 2.15
N ASN A 148 -4.37 -9.88 3.25
CA ASN A 148 -5.05 -10.08 4.53
C ASN A 148 -5.01 -8.77 5.33
N PRO A 149 -6.16 -8.14 5.68
CA PRO A 149 -6.17 -6.88 6.40
C PRO A 149 -5.54 -7.00 7.80
N CYS A 150 -4.51 -6.20 8.03
CA CYS A 150 -3.92 -5.99 9.35
C CYS A 150 -4.67 -4.83 10.02
N TRP A 151 -5.82 -5.12 10.62
CA TRP A 151 -6.65 -4.07 11.20
C TRP A 151 -7.48 -4.56 12.38
N ASP A 152 -7.45 -3.77 13.46
CA ASP A 152 -8.33 -3.88 14.61
C ASP A 152 -8.85 -2.49 15.00
N TYR A 153 -10.16 -2.31 15.06
CA TYR A 153 -10.79 -1.00 15.29
C TYR A 153 -10.56 -0.45 16.69
N GLU A 154 -10.52 -1.31 17.71
CA GLU A 154 -10.27 -0.88 19.08
C GLU A 154 -8.82 -0.45 19.27
N ALA A 155 -7.88 -1.20 18.68
CA ALA A 155 -6.48 -0.82 18.65
C ALA A 155 -6.28 0.50 17.87
N ALA A 156 -6.92 0.65 16.71
CA ALA A 156 -6.84 1.88 15.93
C ALA A 156 -7.38 3.09 16.70
N ARG A 157 -8.50 2.94 17.41
CA ARG A 157 -9.05 3.98 18.28
C ARG A 157 -8.08 4.34 19.40
N MET A 158 -7.52 3.35 20.08
CA MET A 158 -6.51 3.55 21.13
C MET A 158 -5.28 4.30 20.62
N LEU A 159 -4.78 3.96 19.42
CA LEU A 159 -3.66 4.65 18.79
C LEU A 159 -4.00 6.12 18.48
N ALA A 160 -5.20 6.38 17.96
CA ALA A 160 -5.68 7.73 17.68
C ALA A 160 -5.78 8.58 18.97
N GLU A 161 -6.32 8.02 20.06
CA GLU A 161 -6.41 8.68 21.36
C GLU A 161 -5.02 9.05 21.93
N ARG A 162 -3.98 8.28 21.58
CA ARG A 162 -2.58 8.53 21.96
C ARG A 162 -1.82 9.42 20.96
N GLY A 163 -2.45 9.86 19.89
CA GLY A 163 -1.81 10.64 18.83
C GLY A 163 -0.75 9.85 18.04
N ILE A 164 -0.89 8.51 17.98
CA ILE A 164 0.00 7.63 17.23
C ILE A 164 -0.56 7.44 15.82
N MET A 165 0.25 7.77 14.82
CA MET A 165 -0.14 7.68 13.41
C MET A 165 -0.21 6.21 12.95
N ILE A 166 -1.21 5.87 12.12
CA ILE A 166 -1.26 4.59 11.43
C ILE A 166 -0.99 4.84 9.95
N ILE A 167 0.04 4.21 9.42
CA ILE A 167 0.40 4.19 8.00
C ILE A 167 0.07 2.80 7.46
N GLU A 168 -0.77 2.71 6.43
CA GLU A 168 -1.05 1.44 5.78
C GLU A 168 -0.01 1.18 4.67
N ASP A 169 0.65 0.03 4.72
CA ASP A 169 1.31 -0.54 3.55
C ASP A 169 0.29 -1.46 2.84
N ASN A 170 -0.38 -0.88 1.85
CA ASN A 170 -1.43 -1.53 1.07
C ASN A 170 -0.90 -2.12 -0.26
N ALA A 171 0.41 -2.29 -0.38
CA ALA A 171 1.06 -2.73 -1.62
C ALA A 171 0.60 -4.10 -2.14
N GLN A 172 -0.10 -4.90 -1.34
CA GLN A 172 -0.59 -6.23 -1.71
C GLN A 172 -2.10 -6.40 -1.50
N ALA A 173 -2.83 -5.34 -1.12
CA ALA A 173 -4.15 -5.51 -0.55
C ALA A 173 -5.24 -4.58 -1.11
N ILE A 174 -5.01 -3.93 -2.25
CA ILE A 174 -6.09 -3.15 -2.88
C ILE A 174 -7.31 -4.05 -3.11
N GLY A 175 -8.48 -3.59 -2.66
CA GLY A 175 -9.73 -4.35 -2.71
C GLY A 175 -9.98 -5.27 -1.51
N ALA A 176 -9.02 -5.46 -0.62
CA ALA A 176 -9.25 -6.17 0.64
C ALA A 176 -10.14 -5.34 1.58
N ARG A 177 -10.88 -6.01 2.45
CA ARG A 177 -11.84 -5.37 3.36
C ARG A 177 -11.61 -5.78 4.80
N ALA A 178 -11.48 -4.80 5.68
CA ALA A 178 -11.53 -5.02 7.12
C ALA A 178 -12.99 -5.04 7.59
N ALA A 179 -13.37 -6.07 8.35
CA ALA A 179 -14.70 -6.17 8.94
C ALA A 179 -14.86 -5.12 10.04
N THR A 180 -16.02 -4.45 10.09
CA THR A 180 -16.35 -3.48 11.14
C THR A 180 -17.22 -4.17 12.20
N PRO A 181 -16.68 -4.50 13.37
CA PRO A 181 -17.47 -5.15 14.42
C PRO A 181 -18.66 -4.27 14.84
N GLY A 182 -19.83 -4.88 14.92
CA GLY A 182 -21.03 -4.23 15.45
C GLY A 182 -21.76 -3.24 14.53
N LEU A 183 -21.21 -2.87 13.39
CA LEU A 183 -21.81 -1.91 12.45
C LEU A 183 -22.30 -2.55 11.14
N GLY A 184 -22.14 -3.85 10.99
CA GLY A 184 -22.63 -4.59 9.80
C GLY A 184 -21.99 -4.18 8.48
N GLY A 185 -20.85 -3.50 8.50
CA GLY A 185 -20.12 -3.01 7.34
C GLY A 185 -18.70 -3.54 7.25
N SER A 186 -18.01 -3.16 6.19
CA SER A 186 -16.57 -3.35 6.02
C SER A 186 -16.02 -2.18 5.23
N HIS A 187 -14.79 -1.76 5.54
CA HIS A 187 -14.09 -0.71 4.81
C HIS A 187 -12.94 -1.31 4.01
N PHE A 188 -12.65 -0.74 2.87
CA PHE A 188 -11.49 -1.14 2.07
C PHE A 188 -10.20 -0.73 2.78
N THR A 189 -9.19 -1.60 2.69
CA THR A 189 -7.81 -1.22 2.99
C THR A 189 -7.35 -0.12 2.05
N GLY A 190 -6.48 0.74 2.53
CA GLY A 190 -6.11 1.96 1.81
C GLY A 190 -6.92 3.19 2.22
N GLY A 191 -7.90 3.04 3.11
CA GLY A 191 -8.71 4.11 3.70
C GLY A 191 -9.00 3.91 5.18
N LEU A 192 -8.21 3.08 5.85
CA LEU A 192 -8.42 2.74 7.26
C LEU A 192 -7.54 3.59 8.19
N GLY A 193 -6.29 3.85 7.77
CA GLY A 193 -5.30 4.61 8.52
C GLY A 193 -5.30 6.10 8.19
N HIS A 194 -4.26 6.79 8.63
CA HIS A 194 -4.07 8.22 8.31
C HIS A 194 -3.64 8.45 6.86
N ALA A 195 -2.88 7.51 6.30
CA ALA A 195 -2.51 7.46 4.90
C ALA A 195 -2.12 6.03 4.52
N ALA A 196 -2.29 5.69 3.25
CA ALA A 196 -1.93 4.40 2.73
C ALA A 196 -1.05 4.51 1.50
N ALA A 197 -0.07 3.61 1.41
CA ALA A 197 0.80 3.45 0.25
C ALA A 197 0.35 2.25 -0.59
N HIS A 198 0.18 2.47 -1.88
CA HIS A 198 -0.19 1.45 -2.86
C HIS A 198 0.97 1.18 -3.81
N SER A 199 1.11 -0.06 -4.23
CA SER A 199 2.04 -0.47 -5.28
C SER A 199 1.26 -1.11 -6.41
N PHE A 200 1.51 -0.65 -7.62
CA PHE A 200 0.98 -1.21 -8.84
C PHE A 200 2.09 -1.82 -9.70
N TYR A 201 3.17 -2.31 -9.05
CA TYR A 201 4.18 -3.10 -9.73
C TYR A 201 3.50 -4.23 -10.53
N PRO A 202 3.98 -4.59 -11.74
CA PRO A 202 3.24 -5.47 -12.66
C PRO A 202 2.73 -6.80 -12.09
N THR A 203 3.38 -7.34 -11.06
CA THR A 203 2.96 -8.60 -10.41
C THR A 203 1.99 -8.43 -9.25
N LYS A 204 1.62 -7.20 -8.91
CA LYS A 204 0.62 -6.94 -7.85
C LYS A 204 -0.78 -7.36 -8.30
N ASN A 205 -1.69 -7.50 -7.34
CA ASN A 205 -3.09 -7.89 -7.62
C ASN A 205 -3.81 -6.90 -8.56
N LEU A 206 -3.43 -5.62 -8.54
CA LEU A 206 -3.69 -4.64 -9.58
C LEU A 206 -2.32 -4.14 -10.06
N GLY A 207 -1.90 -4.55 -11.25
CA GLY A 207 -0.57 -4.26 -11.80
C GLY A 207 -0.64 -3.31 -12.99
N ALA A 208 0.24 -2.31 -13.01
CA ALA A 208 0.46 -1.43 -14.15
C ALA A 208 1.36 -2.07 -15.22
N ILE A 209 1.52 -1.39 -16.35
CA ILE A 209 2.47 -1.75 -17.41
C ILE A 209 3.82 -1.08 -17.11
N GLY A 210 4.41 -1.44 -15.97
CA GLY A 210 5.65 -0.85 -15.44
C GLY A 210 5.49 -0.50 -13.96
N ASP A 211 6.43 0.29 -13.44
CA ASP A 211 6.35 0.77 -12.07
C ASP A 211 5.25 1.82 -11.92
N ALA A 212 4.42 1.67 -10.89
CA ALA A 212 3.44 2.66 -10.47
C ALA A 212 3.10 2.47 -8.99
N GLY A 213 2.64 3.52 -8.37
CA GLY A 213 2.17 3.55 -6.99
C GLY A 213 1.20 4.69 -6.76
N ALA A 214 0.61 4.74 -5.58
CA ALA A 214 -0.19 5.87 -5.14
C ALA A 214 -0.18 6.01 -3.62
N VAL A 215 -0.52 7.21 -3.17
CA VAL A 215 -0.90 7.49 -1.79
C VAL A 215 -2.40 7.75 -1.74
N THR A 216 -3.09 7.24 -0.73
CA THR A 216 -4.49 7.57 -0.43
C THR A 216 -4.61 8.10 1.00
N THR A 217 -5.43 9.13 1.21
CA THR A 217 -5.62 9.75 2.52
C THR A 217 -6.85 10.66 2.55
N ASP A 218 -7.42 10.83 3.75
CA ASP A 218 -8.40 11.90 4.04
C ASP A 218 -7.75 13.18 4.55
N ASP A 219 -6.47 13.15 4.83
CA ASP A 219 -5.75 14.28 5.38
C ASP A 219 -5.17 15.19 4.29
N HIS A 220 -5.92 16.24 3.95
CA HIS A 220 -5.50 17.24 2.95
C HIS A 220 -4.18 17.96 3.25
N LYS A 221 -3.59 17.81 4.45
CA LYS A 221 -2.28 18.37 4.76
C LYS A 221 -1.14 17.45 4.34
N LEU A 222 -1.43 16.17 4.09
CA LEU A 222 -0.46 15.19 3.60
C LEU A 222 -0.32 15.22 2.07
N VAL A 223 -1.15 16.00 1.37
CA VAL A 223 -1.25 16.09 -0.10
C VAL A 223 -0.51 17.30 -0.65
#